data_d21b08d4ecfa6c9097f9dde0c59f2732
#
_entry.id   d21b08d4ecfa6c9097f9dde0c59f2732
#
_cell.length_a   1.000
_cell.length_b   1.000
_cell.length_c   1.000
_cell.angle_alpha   90.00
_cell.angle_beta   90.00
_cell.angle_gamma   90.00
#
_symmetry.space_group_name_H-M   'P 1'
#
loop_
_entity.id
_entity.type
_entity.pdbx_description
1 polymer ?
#
loop_
_entity_poly.entity_id
_entity_poly.type
_entity_poly.pdbx_seq_one_letter_code
_entity_poly.pdbx_strand_id
1 'polypeptide(L)'
;RQKEIQYQNLREEYEEFCASLTIPGGKQEDVAAVTLAMETIEKISRQQQSRVGIRLRQSVSEILSELTDGRYRQISMDDDLNIGLHSEYYYVPLEKTSRGTMEQVYFALRMAVMDILCSEEEMPVLLDETFAMYDEYRLERALIWLAKNKGQVVIFTCQKREEQTLDRLGIPYH
;
A
#
# COMPACT_ATOMS: atom_id res chain seq x y z
N ARG A 1 10.67 -13.95 5.08
CA ARG A 1 11.53 -15.01 5.69
C ARG A 1 10.90 -15.66 6.94
N GLN A 2 10.50 -14.85 7.98
CA GLN A 2 9.89 -15.42 9.20
C GLN A 2 8.49 -16.01 8.99
N LYS A 3 7.67 -15.42 8.13
CA LYS A 3 6.34 -15.94 7.77
C LYS A 3 6.39 -17.18 6.89
N GLU A 4 7.40 -17.29 6.03
CA GLU A 4 7.63 -18.49 5.20
C GLU A 4 8.03 -19.69 6.06
N ILE A 5 8.90 -19.46 7.04
CA ILE A 5 9.30 -20.50 8.00
C ILE A 5 8.10 -20.96 8.85
N GLN A 6 7.25 -20.02 9.29
CA GLN A 6 6.00 -20.37 9.98
C GLN A 6 5.03 -21.15 9.10
N TYR A 7 4.94 -20.81 7.83
CA TYR A 7 4.07 -21.51 6.87
C TYR A 7 4.58 -22.91 6.57
N GLN A 8 5.90 -23.09 6.45
CA GLN A 8 6.52 -24.40 6.26
C GLN A 8 6.35 -25.28 7.50
N ASN A 9 6.58 -24.76 8.70
CA ASN A 9 6.37 -25.51 9.95
C ASN A 9 4.90 -25.93 10.12
N LEU A 10 3.95 -25.04 9.82
CA LEU A 10 2.52 -25.36 9.90
C LEU A 10 2.11 -26.42 8.87
N ARG A 11 2.76 -26.42 7.71
CA ARG A 11 2.54 -27.39 6.66
C ARG A 11 3.11 -28.77 7.05
N GLU A 12 4.30 -28.81 7.63
CA GLU A 12 4.90 -30.05 8.14
C GLU A 12 4.09 -30.64 9.31
N GLU A 13 3.64 -29.82 10.29
CA GLU A 13 2.74 -30.27 11.36
C GLU A 13 1.41 -30.80 10.82
N TYR A 14 0.88 -30.21 9.77
CA TYR A 14 -0.34 -30.66 9.11
C TYR A 14 -0.12 -31.98 8.37
N GLU A 15 0.98 -32.15 7.63
CA GLU A 15 1.34 -33.39 6.94
C GLU A 15 1.57 -34.54 7.96
N GLU A 16 2.22 -34.25 9.09
CA GLU A 16 2.38 -35.21 10.19
C GLU A 16 1.05 -35.56 10.86
N PHE A 17 0.18 -34.58 11.09
CA PHE A 17 -1.16 -34.79 11.63
C PHE A 17 -2.01 -35.64 10.69
N CYS A 18 -1.99 -35.36 9.38
CA CYS A 18 -2.67 -36.17 8.38
C CYS A 18 -2.12 -37.60 8.29
N ALA A 19 -0.80 -37.79 8.42
CA ALA A 19 -0.16 -39.11 8.45
C ALA A 19 -0.48 -39.91 9.73
N SER A 20 -0.73 -39.21 10.87
CA SER A 20 -1.12 -39.83 12.16
C SER A 20 -2.59 -40.27 12.19
N LEU A 21 -3.43 -39.69 11.30
CA LEU A 21 -4.83 -40.08 11.14
C LEU A 21 -4.95 -41.38 10.32
N THR A 22 -4.40 -42.50 10.83
CA THR A 22 -4.71 -43.82 10.31
C THR A 22 -6.14 -44.14 10.74
N ILE A 23 -7.13 -43.75 9.97
CA ILE A 23 -8.54 -43.99 10.23
C ILE A 23 -8.93 -45.32 9.58
N PRO A 24 -9.26 -46.35 10.37
CA PRO A 24 -9.78 -47.60 9.83
C PRO A 24 -11.20 -47.33 9.30
N GLY A 25 -11.36 -47.46 8.00
CA GLY A 25 -12.62 -47.67 7.33
C GLY A 25 -13.72 -46.62 7.55
N GLY A 26 -13.84 -45.66 6.66
CA GLY A 26 -15.07 -44.92 6.50
C GLY A 26 -15.02 -43.40 6.35
N LYS A 27 -13.85 -42.77 6.21
CA LYS A 27 -13.76 -41.29 6.16
C LYS A 27 -12.88 -40.74 5.03
N GLN A 28 -12.76 -41.44 3.92
CA GLN A 28 -12.08 -40.93 2.75
C GLN A 28 -12.83 -39.70 2.16
N GLU A 29 -14.15 -39.66 2.35
CA GLU A 29 -15.01 -38.52 1.98
C GLU A 29 -14.76 -37.31 2.88
N ASP A 30 -14.56 -37.47 4.19
CA ASP A 30 -14.29 -36.38 5.11
C ASP A 30 -12.90 -35.74 4.84
N VAL A 31 -11.88 -36.57 4.55
CA VAL A 31 -10.55 -36.07 4.17
C VAL A 31 -10.60 -35.33 2.83
N ALA A 32 -11.31 -35.83 1.86
CA ALA A 32 -11.51 -35.17 0.57
C ALA A 32 -12.26 -33.83 0.74
N ALA A 33 -13.27 -33.79 1.61
CA ALA A 33 -14.02 -32.57 1.91
C ALA A 33 -13.15 -31.49 2.58
N VAL A 34 -12.31 -31.90 3.56
CA VAL A 34 -11.38 -30.97 4.23
C VAL A 34 -10.32 -30.48 3.26
N THR A 35 -9.75 -31.34 2.43
CA THR A 35 -8.77 -30.94 1.41
C THR A 35 -9.38 -29.94 0.42
N LEU A 36 -10.58 -30.20 -0.09
CA LEU A 36 -11.29 -29.29 -0.97
C LEU A 36 -11.59 -27.94 -0.30
N ALA A 37 -11.97 -27.97 0.98
CA ALA A 37 -12.20 -26.73 1.73
C ALA A 37 -10.91 -25.91 1.86
N MET A 38 -9.78 -26.56 2.17
CA MET A 38 -8.48 -25.87 2.26
C MET A 38 -8.04 -25.28 0.92
N GLU A 39 -8.12 -26.06 -0.17
CA GLU A 39 -7.80 -25.56 -1.51
C GLU A 39 -8.70 -24.37 -1.90
N THR A 40 -9.97 -24.44 -1.52
CA THR A 40 -10.93 -23.35 -1.77
C THR A 40 -10.56 -22.09 -0.98
N ILE A 41 -10.22 -22.22 0.32
CA ILE A 41 -9.78 -21.13 1.16
C ILE A 41 -8.50 -20.49 0.62
N GLU A 42 -7.51 -21.32 0.25
CA GLU A 42 -6.27 -20.81 -0.36
C GLU A 42 -6.54 -20.07 -1.67
N LYS A 43 -7.37 -20.61 -2.52
CA LYS A 43 -7.75 -19.96 -3.80
C LYS A 43 -8.44 -18.61 -3.56
N ILE A 44 -9.39 -18.55 -2.61
CA ILE A 44 -10.08 -17.31 -2.24
C ILE A 44 -9.07 -16.31 -1.65
N SER A 45 -8.18 -16.75 -0.76
CA SER A 45 -7.16 -15.90 -0.15
C SER A 45 -6.23 -15.29 -1.22
N ARG A 46 -5.71 -16.09 -2.15
CA ARG A 46 -4.88 -15.62 -3.26
C ARG A 46 -5.62 -14.64 -4.17
N GLN A 47 -6.91 -14.90 -4.45
CA GLN A 47 -7.73 -13.98 -5.24
C GLN A 47 -7.95 -12.64 -4.54
N GLN A 48 -8.18 -12.65 -3.23
CA GLN A 48 -8.35 -11.43 -2.44
C GLN A 48 -7.04 -10.62 -2.38
N GLN A 49 -5.91 -11.27 -2.13
CA GLN A 49 -4.60 -10.61 -2.14
C GLN A 49 -4.28 -9.97 -3.49
N SER A 50 -4.57 -10.67 -4.59
CA SER A 50 -4.37 -10.13 -5.94
C SER A 50 -5.25 -8.90 -6.20
N ARG A 51 -6.53 -8.92 -5.78
CA ARG A 51 -7.45 -7.78 -5.95
C ARG A 51 -7.01 -6.56 -5.16
N VAL A 52 -6.60 -6.75 -3.90
CA VAL A 52 -6.08 -5.65 -3.06
C VAL A 52 -4.81 -5.06 -3.68
N GLY A 53 -3.88 -5.90 -4.14
CA GLY A 53 -2.66 -5.47 -4.79
C GLY A 53 -2.91 -4.67 -6.08
N ILE A 54 -3.89 -5.05 -6.90
CA ILE A 54 -4.27 -4.30 -8.11
C ILE A 54 -4.85 -2.94 -7.73
N ARG A 55 -5.80 -2.90 -6.80
CA ARG A 55 -6.40 -1.64 -6.32
C ARG A 55 -5.36 -0.71 -5.72
N LEU A 56 -4.45 -1.26 -4.90
CA LEU A 56 -3.38 -0.49 -4.29
C LEU A 56 -2.47 0.15 -5.35
N ARG A 57 -1.98 -0.63 -6.31
CA ARG A 57 -1.15 -0.10 -7.41
C ARG A 57 -1.85 0.98 -8.21
N GLN A 58 -3.13 0.80 -8.50
CA GLN A 58 -3.93 1.78 -9.23
C GLN A 58 -4.06 3.07 -8.42
N SER A 59 -4.51 3.00 -7.17
CA SER A 59 -4.67 4.17 -6.31
C SER A 59 -3.36 4.92 -6.08
N VAL A 60 -2.25 4.21 -5.82
CA VAL A 60 -0.93 4.85 -5.69
C VAL A 60 -0.50 5.53 -6.99
N SER A 61 -0.77 4.91 -8.15
CA SER A 61 -0.44 5.49 -9.45
C SER A 61 -1.20 6.79 -9.71
N GLU A 62 -2.48 6.83 -9.39
CA GLU A 62 -3.33 8.00 -9.52
C GLU A 62 -2.83 9.14 -8.61
N ILE A 63 -2.61 8.87 -7.32
CA ILE A 63 -2.11 9.84 -6.37
C ILE A 63 -0.73 10.36 -6.79
N LEU A 64 0.20 9.47 -7.14
CA LEU A 64 1.54 9.84 -7.55
C LEU A 64 1.54 10.68 -8.84
N SER A 65 0.67 10.34 -9.78
CA SER A 65 0.50 11.12 -11.02
C SER A 65 0.06 12.56 -10.71
N GLU A 66 -0.89 12.75 -9.79
CA GLU A 66 -1.31 14.09 -9.35
C GLU A 66 -0.20 14.84 -8.61
N LEU A 67 0.54 14.18 -7.73
CA LEU A 67 1.64 14.77 -6.96
C LEU A 67 2.84 15.16 -7.83
N THR A 68 3.03 14.49 -8.96
CA THR A 68 4.19 14.70 -9.86
C THR A 68 3.82 15.34 -11.19
N ASP A 69 2.60 15.85 -11.30
CA ASP A 69 2.07 16.52 -12.48
C ASP A 69 2.16 15.66 -13.75
N GLY A 70 1.82 14.37 -13.58
CA GLY A 70 1.86 13.37 -14.66
C GLY A 70 3.25 12.85 -15.03
N ARG A 71 4.31 13.25 -14.31
CA ARG A 71 5.67 12.76 -14.57
C ARG A 71 5.80 11.26 -14.37
N TYR A 72 5.19 10.72 -13.31
CA TYR A 72 5.10 9.29 -13.06
C TYR A 72 3.64 8.89 -13.09
N ARG A 73 3.26 8.16 -14.14
CA ARG A 73 1.85 7.82 -14.40
C ARG A 73 1.44 6.48 -13.83
N GLN A 74 2.39 5.61 -13.59
CA GLN A 74 2.12 4.26 -13.12
C GLN A 74 3.26 3.75 -12.25
N ILE A 75 2.90 2.96 -11.23
CA ILE A 75 3.86 2.17 -10.47
C ILE A 75 3.74 0.68 -10.84
N SER A 76 4.85 -0.03 -10.81
CA SER A 76 4.90 -1.49 -10.71
C SER A 76 5.37 -1.90 -9.32
N MET A 77 4.86 -3.02 -8.85
CA MET A 77 5.26 -3.61 -7.58
C MET A 77 5.34 -5.12 -7.81
N ASP A 78 6.48 -5.70 -7.52
CA ASP A 78 6.68 -7.15 -7.59
C ASP A 78 6.28 -7.85 -6.28
N ASP A 79 6.42 -9.18 -6.25
CA ASP A 79 6.04 -9.99 -5.09
C ASP A 79 6.95 -9.74 -3.87
N ASP A 80 8.17 -9.23 -4.09
CA ASP A 80 9.13 -8.82 -3.07
C ASP A 80 8.93 -7.35 -2.62
N LEU A 81 7.86 -6.69 -3.09
CA LEU A 81 7.52 -5.29 -2.82
C LEU A 81 8.54 -4.28 -3.36
N ASN A 82 9.35 -4.65 -4.36
CA ASN A 82 10.18 -3.68 -5.05
C ASN A 82 9.30 -2.80 -5.95
N ILE A 83 9.45 -1.50 -5.79
CA ILE A 83 8.64 -0.52 -6.51
C ILE A 83 9.44 0.03 -7.69
N GLY A 84 8.79 0.07 -8.84
CA GLY A 84 9.28 0.74 -10.03
C GLY A 84 8.34 1.83 -10.50
N LEU A 85 8.89 2.93 -10.99
CA LEU A 85 8.15 4.08 -11.48
C LEU A 85 8.18 4.10 -13.01
N HIS A 86 7.02 4.26 -13.62
CA HIS A 86 6.86 4.38 -15.06
C HIS A 86 6.53 5.83 -15.43
N SER A 87 7.42 6.44 -16.18
CA SER A 87 7.18 7.68 -16.92
C SER A 87 6.66 7.33 -18.32
N GLU A 88 6.31 8.32 -19.12
CA GLU A 88 5.92 8.12 -20.52
C GLU A 88 7.01 7.44 -21.36
N TYR A 89 8.30 7.69 -21.02
CA TYR A 89 9.43 7.28 -21.86
C TYR A 89 10.38 6.30 -21.18
N TYR A 90 10.32 6.11 -19.88
CA TYR A 90 11.30 5.30 -19.13
C TYR A 90 10.74 4.69 -17.86
N TYR A 91 11.39 3.63 -17.44
CA TYR A 91 11.21 2.94 -16.17
C TYR A 91 12.38 3.25 -15.24
N VAL A 92 12.08 3.55 -13.99
CA VAL A 92 13.10 3.79 -12.95
C VAL A 92 12.76 3.01 -11.69
N PRO A 93 13.66 2.13 -11.20
CA PRO A 93 13.52 1.56 -9.86
C PRO A 93 13.47 2.67 -8.80
N LEU A 94 12.62 2.52 -7.79
CA LEU A 94 12.45 3.53 -6.74
C LEU A 94 13.76 3.91 -6.07
N GLU A 95 14.64 2.94 -5.83
CA GLU A 95 15.96 3.11 -5.20
C GLU A 95 16.90 4.06 -5.99
N LYS A 96 16.68 4.20 -7.30
CA LYS A 96 17.46 5.08 -8.18
C LYS A 96 16.84 6.47 -8.34
N THR A 97 15.80 6.77 -7.60
CA THR A 97 15.16 8.08 -7.63
C THR A 97 15.74 9.03 -6.58
N SER A 98 15.40 10.32 -6.68
CA SER A 98 15.76 11.29 -5.64
C SER A 98 15.00 11.00 -4.33
N ARG A 99 15.57 11.41 -3.19
CA ARG A 99 14.89 11.29 -1.89
C ARG A 99 13.50 11.91 -1.89
N GLY A 100 13.35 13.10 -2.45
CA GLY A 100 12.04 13.75 -2.54
C GLY A 100 11.03 12.96 -3.39
N THR A 101 11.47 12.28 -4.45
CA THR A 101 10.59 11.39 -5.24
C THR A 101 10.23 10.14 -4.44
N MET A 102 11.18 9.56 -3.74
CA MET A 102 10.94 8.41 -2.87
C MET A 102 9.90 8.73 -1.79
N GLU A 103 10.02 9.87 -1.13
CA GLU A 103 9.06 10.34 -0.14
C GLU A 103 7.66 10.59 -0.74
N GLN A 104 7.57 11.10 -1.98
CA GLN A 104 6.28 11.22 -2.68
C GLN A 104 5.63 9.86 -2.93
N VAL A 105 6.40 8.84 -3.27
CA VAL A 105 5.88 7.48 -3.45
C VAL A 105 5.38 6.90 -2.12
N TYR A 106 6.14 7.05 -1.04
CA TYR A 106 5.72 6.61 0.29
C TYR A 106 4.49 7.36 0.79
N PHE A 107 4.42 8.66 0.52
CA PHE A 107 3.22 9.44 0.83
C PHE A 107 2.01 8.92 0.05
N ALA A 108 2.13 8.73 -1.27
CA ALA A 108 1.06 8.18 -2.10
C ALA A 108 0.62 6.78 -1.63
N LEU A 109 1.59 5.93 -1.25
CA LEU A 109 1.31 4.59 -0.72
C LEU A 109 0.49 4.66 0.59
N ARG A 110 0.88 5.53 1.53
CA ARG A 110 0.16 5.72 2.81
C ARG A 110 -1.28 6.19 2.56
N MET A 111 -1.47 7.15 1.68
CA MET A 111 -2.81 7.67 1.35
C MET A 111 -3.67 6.59 0.68
N ALA A 112 -3.12 5.84 -0.27
CA ALA A 112 -3.83 4.75 -0.94
C ALA A 112 -4.22 3.62 0.02
N VAL A 113 -3.33 3.23 0.92
CA VAL A 113 -3.63 2.21 1.95
C VAL A 113 -4.74 2.70 2.87
N MET A 114 -4.66 3.95 3.33
CA MET A 114 -5.70 4.55 4.18
C MET A 114 -7.06 4.55 3.47
N ASP A 115 -7.13 4.95 2.21
CA ASP A 115 -8.36 4.99 1.43
C ASP A 115 -8.97 3.60 1.19
N ILE A 116 -8.11 2.57 1.06
CA ILE A 116 -8.57 1.19 0.92
C ILE A 116 -9.10 0.62 2.23
N LEU A 117 -8.43 0.91 3.34
CA LEU A 117 -8.79 0.38 4.67
C LEU A 117 -9.97 1.12 5.30
N CYS A 118 -10.08 2.43 5.04
CA CYS A 118 -11.08 3.31 5.64
C CYS A 118 -12.10 3.79 4.61
N SER A 119 -12.49 2.92 3.66
CA SER A 119 -13.37 3.28 2.54
C SER A 119 -14.80 3.69 2.96
N GLU A 120 -15.22 3.36 4.17
CA GLU A 120 -16.57 3.64 4.69
C GLU A 120 -16.62 4.87 5.62
N GLU A 121 -15.46 5.32 6.12
CA GLU A 121 -15.37 6.44 7.06
C GLU A 121 -14.23 7.39 6.68
N GLU A 122 -14.49 8.69 6.78
CA GLU A 122 -13.44 9.69 6.61
C GLU A 122 -12.55 9.73 7.86
N MET A 123 -11.30 9.27 7.71
CA MET A 123 -10.32 9.29 8.79
C MET A 123 -9.45 10.55 8.71
N PRO A 124 -9.15 11.20 9.85
CA PRO A 124 -8.20 12.31 9.88
C PRO A 124 -6.79 11.84 9.51
N VAL A 125 -6.11 12.62 8.69
CA VAL A 125 -4.71 12.37 8.30
C VAL A 125 -3.79 13.09 9.26
N LEU A 126 -2.93 12.35 9.95
CA LEU A 126 -1.91 12.90 10.84
C LEU A 126 -0.53 12.78 10.17
N LEU A 127 0.12 13.92 9.96
CA LEU A 127 1.41 14.03 9.30
C LEU A 127 2.42 14.67 10.26
N ASP A 128 3.49 13.94 10.57
CA ASP A 128 4.57 14.41 11.43
C ASP A 128 5.84 14.53 10.61
N GLU A 129 6.36 15.75 10.47
CA GLU A 129 7.55 16.12 9.68
C GLU A 129 7.61 15.49 8.28
N THR A 130 6.44 15.17 7.70
CA THR A 130 6.32 14.35 6.48
C THR A 130 6.97 15.03 5.27
N PHE A 131 7.00 16.34 5.24
CA PHE A 131 7.48 17.11 4.09
C PHE A 131 8.94 17.57 4.20
N ALA A 132 9.68 17.12 5.21
CA ALA A 132 11.05 17.58 5.47
C ALA A 132 11.99 17.46 4.25
N MET A 133 11.80 16.45 3.40
CA MET A 133 12.62 16.19 2.21
C MET A 133 12.01 16.74 0.90
N TYR A 134 10.90 17.47 0.99
CA TYR A 134 10.26 18.08 -0.18
C TYR A 134 10.91 19.42 -0.51
N ASP A 135 11.07 19.71 -1.79
CA ASP A 135 11.27 21.07 -2.28
C ASP A 135 9.94 21.84 -2.29
N GLU A 136 9.98 23.13 -2.60
CA GLU A 136 8.76 23.98 -2.60
C GLU A 136 7.70 23.45 -3.56
N TYR A 137 8.09 23.00 -4.74
CA TYR A 137 7.16 22.50 -5.75
C TYR A 137 6.43 21.22 -5.27
N ARG A 138 7.18 20.27 -4.70
CA ARG A 138 6.59 19.04 -4.15
C ARG A 138 5.68 19.31 -2.96
N LEU A 139 6.09 20.23 -2.09
CA LEU A 139 5.29 20.66 -0.95
C LEU A 139 3.96 21.26 -1.40
N GLU A 140 4.00 22.20 -2.35
CA GLU A 140 2.83 22.84 -2.91
C GLU A 140 1.85 21.81 -3.50
N ARG A 141 2.34 20.88 -4.32
CA ARG A 141 1.52 19.82 -4.92
C ARG A 141 0.88 18.90 -3.86
N ALA A 142 1.64 18.55 -2.82
CA ALA A 142 1.12 17.71 -1.74
C ALA A 142 0.03 18.41 -0.92
N LEU A 143 0.23 19.70 -0.57
CA LEU A 143 -0.77 20.47 0.17
C LEU A 143 -2.05 20.70 -0.65
N ILE A 144 -1.94 21.01 -1.94
CA ILE A 144 -3.09 21.12 -2.85
C ILE A 144 -3.84 19.78 -2.90
N TRP A 145 -3.10 18.68 -3.05
CA TRP A 145 -3.71 17.34 -3.11
C TRP A 145 -4.45 17.00 -1.81
N LEU A 146 -3.85 17.27 -0.65
CA LEU A 146 -4.47 17.03 0.66
C LEU A 146 -5.73 17.86 0.83
N ALA A 147 -5.68 19.16 0.54
CA ALA A 147 -6.82 20.05 0.67
C ALA A 147 -8.01 19.64 -0.24
N LYS A 148 -7.71 19.04 -1.39
CA LYS A 148 -8.73 18.57 -2.34
C LYS A 148 -9.34 17.23 -1.95
N ASN A 149 -8.54 16.32 -1.39
CA ASN A 149 -8.91 14.90 -1.29
C ASN A 149 -9.14 14.42 0.15
N LYS A 150 -8.86 15.25 1.18
CA LYS A 150 -8.98 14.85 2.59
C LYS A 150 -9.83 15.84 3.38
N GLY A 151 -10.79 15.33 4.16
CA GLY A 151 -11.69 16.17 4.96
C GLY A 151 -11.00 16.83 6.15
N GLN A 152 -10.05 16.12 6.81
CA GLN A 152 -9.30 16.65 7.94
C GLN A 152 -7.85 16.22 7.87
N VAL A 153 -6.92 17.21 7.95
CA VAL A 153 -5.47 16.97 7.95
C VAL A 153 -4.85 17.74 9.11
N VAL A 154 -4.01 17.07 9.88
CA VAL A 154 -3.21 17.68 10.95
C VAL A 154 -1.74 17.49 10.60
N ILE A 155 -1.02 18.60 10.46
CA ILE A 155 0.40 18.61 10.12
C ILE A 155 1.19 19.10 11.32
N PHE A 156 2.05 18.24 11.87
CA PHE A 156 3.03 18.62 12.88
C PHE A 156 4.35 18.92 12.18
N THR A 157 4.85 20.14 12.34
CA THR A 157 6.10 20.57 11.70
C THR A 157 6.82 21.61 12.53
N CYS A 158 8.15 21.60 12.48
CA CYS A 158 8.97 22.67 13.03
C CYS A 158 9.34 23.74 11.97
N GLN A 159 8.88 23.58 10.72
CA GLN A 159 9.22 24.45 9.59
C GLN A 159 8.08 25.43 9.29
N LYS A 160 8.42 26.69 9.05
CA LYS A 160 7.42 27.72 8.69
C LYS A 160 6.99 27.68 7.22
N ARG A 161 7.66 26.91 6.39
CA ARG A 161 7.39 26.91 4.95
C ARG A 161 6.05 26.26 4.60
N GLU A 162 5.56 25.32 5.41
CA GLU A 162 4.24 24.72 5.26
C GLU A 162 3.16 25.79 5.44
N GLU A 163 3.22 26.55 6.51
CA GLU A 163 2.34 27.68 6.79
C GLU A 163 2.39 28.72 5.67
N GLN A 164 3.60 29.16 5.30
CA GLN A 164 3.79 30.13 4.20
C GLN A 164 3.24 29.64 2.86
N THR A 165 3.33 28.35 2.60
CA THR A 165 2.80 27.77 1.35
C THR A 165 1.28 27.72 1.40
N LEU A 166 0.66 27.35 2.52
CA LEU A 166 -0.79 27.38 2.72
C LEU A 166 -1.35 28.80 2.53
N ASP A 167 -0.70 29.81 3.13
CA ASP A 167 -1.07 31.22 2.98
C ASP A 167 -1.02 31.64 1.50
N ARG A 168 0.06 31.32 0.80
CA ARG A 168 0.25 31.63 -0.62
C ARG A 168 -0.81 30.98 -1.51
N LEU A 169 -1.21 29.77 -1.18
CA LEU A 169 -2.24 29.00 -1.89
C LEU A 169 -3.67 29.40 -1.50
N GLY A 170 -3.85 30.19 -0.43
CA GLY A 170 -5.17 30.52 0.11
C GLY A 170 -5.92 29.31 0.69
N ILE A 171 -5.19 28.28 1.13
CA ILE A 171 -5.76 27.10 1.78
C ILE A 171 -5.96 27.44 3.26
N PRO A 172 -7.20 27.43 3.78
CA PRO A 172 -7.47 27.76 5.16
C PRO A 172 -6.90 26.71 6.12
N TYR A 173 -6.33 27.16 7.24
CA TYR A 173 -5.83 26.31 8.32
C TYR A 173 -6.05 26.99 9.68
N HIS A 174 -5.95 26.23 10.77
CA HIS A 174 -6.15 26.69 12.15
C HIS A 174 -5.01 26.22 13.05
#